data_984f2826f53d9bcfe180c246dd3baec8
#
_entry.id   984f2826f53d9bcfe180c246dd3baec8
#
_cell.length_a   1.000
_cell.length_b   1.000
_cell.length_c   1.000
_cell.angle_alpha   90.00
_cell.angle_beta   90.00
_cell.angle_gamma   90.00
#
_symmetry.space_group_name_H-M   'P 1'
#
loop_
_entity.id
_entity.type
_entity.pdbx_description
1 polymer ?
#
loop_
_entity_poly.entity_id
_entity_poly.type
_entity_poly.pdbx_seq_one_letter_code
_entity_poly.pdbx_strand_id
1 'polypeptide(L)'
;MALFKIAGGTLYDPANGIDGQVRDLWIDGGRMVDAPADPGVRPAKTLDATGLVVMPGGVDMHSHIVGPKVNLARKMRPEEKREAPPLHHTDRLRSGTMGSVPSTFATGYKYAGLGYTTAFDAAIPPLSARHAHEEFADTPCLDKGFFVLMGNNHYIMRALHRNEPECLKGFVGWLLSTAKGYAPKLVNPGGVEVWKGTAGNIHGLDEVVEAYHVTPRQIVAGVTQAANELGLPHPVHIHANNLGLPGNWTTTLETMRAFEGFRGHMTHIQFHSYGGGPDDETSFSSKVPELAEYVNAHRDVTVDVGQVLFGKTTSMTGDGPLGYYLSRVYRSKWFSSDTEMEAGCGICPIEYKDKSLINSLQWAIGLEWYLLVDDPWRVAMSTDHP
;
A
#
# COMPACT_ATOMS: atom_id res chain seq x y z
N MET A 1 35.68 0.29 -2.76
CA MET A 1 34.56 0.68 -3.67
C MET A 1 34.88 2.06 -4.21
N ALA A 2 34.33 2.43 -5.36
CA ALA A 2 34.71 3.67 -6.01
C ALA A 2 33.88 4.83 -5.45
N LEU A 3 34.53 5.90 -5.03
CA LEU A 3 33.91 7.16 -4.59
C LEU A 3 33.16 7.79 -5.77
N PHE A 4 31.93 8.21 -5.53
CA PHE A 4 31.06 8.84 -6.51
C PHE A 4 30.66 10.23 -6.05
N LYS A 5 30.47 11.17 -6.99
CA LYS A 5 30.09 12.55 -6.68
C LYS A 5 28.88 12.98 -7.51
N ILE A 6 27.90 13.62 -6.88
CA ILE A 6 26.86 14.41 -7.56
C ILE A 6 27.22 15.89 -7.31
N ALA A 7 27.47 16.65 -8.37
CA ALA A 7 28.02 17.99 -8.27
C ALA A 7 26.98 19.07 -8.64
N GLY A 8 26.89 20.13 -7.83
CA GLY A 8 26.20 21.37 -8.16
C GLY A 8 24.68 21.31 -8.21
N GLY A 9 24.05 20.26 -7.65
CA GLY A 9 22.60 20.14 -7.59
C GLY A 9 21.98 20.98 -6.49
N THR A 10 20.73 21.42 -6.70
CA THR A 10 19.90 22.06 -5.65
C THR A 10 19.27 20.99 -4.79
N LEU A 11 19.74 20.86 -3.55
CA LEU A 11 19.33 19.78 -2.64
C LEU A 11 18.10 20.16 -1.81
N TYR A 12 17.18 19.20 -1.73
CA TYR A 12 16.06 19.19 -0.80
C TYR A 12 16.08 17.89 0.01
N ASP A 13 16.35 18.00 1.30
CA ASP A 13 16.30 16.87 2.26
C ASP A 13 15.83 17.40 3.62
N PRO A 14 14.51 17.58 3.80
CA PRO A 14 13.94 18.17 5.00
C PRO A 14 14.30 17.41 6.29
N ALA A 15 14.45 16.07 6.20
CA ALA A 15 14.84 15.26 7.35
C ALA A 15 16.22 15.63 7.91
N ASN A 16 17.12 16.16 7.07
CA ASN A 16 18.45 16.64 7.43
C ASN A 16 18.55 18.18 7.43
N GLY A 17 17.41 18.89 7.40
CA GLY A 17 17.38 20.37 7.43
C GLY A 17 17.94 21.04 6.18
N ILE A 18 17.93 20.36 5.04
CA ILE A 18 18.41 20.89 3.76
C ILE A 18 17.21 21.32 2.92
N ASP A 19 17.15 22.64 2.63
CA ASP A 19 16.05 23.23 1.88
C ASP A 19 16.60 24.17 0.79
N GLY A 20 16.69 23.66 -0.44
CA GLY A 20 17.10 24.41 -1.63
C GLY A 20 18.58 24.85 -1.68
N GLN A 21 19.46 24.14 -1.00
CA GLN A 21 20.90 24.48 -0.98
C GLN A 21 21.62 23.85 -2.18
N VAL A 22 22.40 24.67 -2.91
CA VAL A 22 23.29 24.16 -3.97
C VAL A 22 24.56 23.61 -3.32
N ARG A 23 24.75 22.29 -3.42
CA ARG A 23 25.95 21.64 -2.85
C ARG A 23 26.22 20.29 -3.52
N ASP A 24 27.43 19.81 -3.30
CA ASP A 24 27.86 18.50 -3.77
C ASP A 24 27.46 17.40 -2.78
N LEU A 25 27.13 16.23 -3.32
CA LEU A 25 26.95 15.00 -2.54
C LEU A 25 28.06 14.00 -2.89
N TRP A 26 28.53 13.30 -1.86
CA TRP A 26 29.54 12.28 -2.00
C TRP A 26 28.99 10.92 -1.57
N ILE A 27 29.30 9.88 -2.32
CA ILE A 27 28.78 8.54 -2.10
C ILE A 27 29.96 7.55 -2.13
N ASP A 28 30.09 6.77 -1.06
CA ASP A 28 31.02 5.66 -0.97
C ASP A 28 30.31 4.41 -0.46
N GLY A 29 30.54 3.28 -1.14
CA GLY A 29 29.90 2.02 -0.76
C GLY A 29 28.38 2.04 -0.76
N GLY A 30 27.74 2.90 -1.60
CA GLY A 30 26.26 3.05 -1.64
C GLY A 30 25.68 3.89 -0.50
N ARG A 31 26.51 4.60 0.26
CA ARG A 31 26.08 5.49 1.35
C ARG A 31 26.54 6.91 1.11
N MET A 32 25.74 7.87 1.54
CA MET A 32 26.17 9.26 1.61
C MET A 32 27.28 9.40 2.64
N VAL A 33 28.33 10.12 2.26
CA VAL A 33 29.49 10.41 3.11
C VAL A 33 29.83 11.90 3.03
N ASP A 34 30.59 12.39 3.99
CA ASP A 34 31.15 13.74 3.94
C ASP A 34 32.12 13.88 2.78
N ALA A 35 32.33 15.13 2.34
CA ALA A 35 33.36 15.43 1.36
C ALA A 35 34.74 14.97 1.88
N PRO A 36 35.57 14.34 1.04
CA PRO A 36 36.93 13.96 1.45
C PRO A 36 37.71 15.15 2.02
N ALA A 37 38.34 14.96 3.16
CA ALA A 37 39.17 15.98 3.79
C ALA A 37 40.36 16.39 2.92
N ASP A 38 40.91 15.44 2.13
CA ASP A 38 41.98 15.71 1.16
C ASP A 38 41.37 16.20 -0.16
N PRO A 39 41.60 17.44 -0.58
CA PRO A 39 41.12 18.00 -1.85
C PRO A 39 41.72 17.32 -3.08
N GLY A 40 42.78 16.54 -2.91
CA GLY A 40 43.43 15.75 -3.97
C GLY A 40 42.64 14.49 -4.36
N VAL A 41 41.73 14.04 -3.51
CA VAL A 41 40.90 12.85 -3.77
C VAL A 41 39.97 13.10 -4.97
N ARG A 42 40.03 12.20 -5.95
CA ARG A 42 39.17 12.26 -7.14
C ARG A 42 38.10 11.20 -7.08
N PRO A 43 36.83 11.54 -7.33
CA PRO A 43 35.78 10.55 -7.47
C PRO A 43 36.02 9.72 -8.76
N ALA A 44 35.68 8.44 -8.69
CA ALA A 44 35.72 7.56 -9.88
C ALA A 44 34.69 7.98 -10.94
N LYS A 45 33.60 8.63 -10.51
CA LYS A 45 32.59 9.19 -11.39
C LYS A 45 31.98 10.45 -10.76
N THR A 46 31.73 11.45 -11.58
CA THR A 46 30.98 12.65 -11.22
C THR A 46 29.75 12.75 -12.12
N LEU A 47 28.60 12.99 -11.50
CA LEU A 47 27.39 13.39 -12.18
C LEU A 47 27.22 14.90 -11.99
N ASP A 48 27.20 15.65 -13.09
CA ASP A 48 26.87 17.07 -13.05
C ASP A 48 25.35 17.22 -12.90
N ALA A 49 24.95 17.80 -11.78
CA ALA A 49 23.55 18.09 -11.43
C ALA A 49 23.26 19.59 -11.44
N THR A 50 24.12 20.40 -12.07
CA THR A 50 23.93 21.86 -12.16
C THR A 50 22.57 22.17 -12.79
N GLY A 51 21.76 22.97 -12.09
CA GLY A 51 20.40 23.32 -12.51
C GLY A 51 19.34 22.22 -12.28
N LEU A 52 19.72 21.10 -11.71
CA LEU A 52 18.79 20.02 -11.34
C LEU A 52 18.44 20.05 -9.84
N VAL A 53 17.25 19.58 -9.53
CA VAL A 53 16.85 19.27 -8.15
C VAL A 53 17.37 17.90 -7.78
N VAL A 54 17.96 17.78 -6.60
CA VAL A 54 18.41 16.53 -6.02
C VAL A 54 17.68 16.32 -4.69
N MET A 55 17.01 15.21 -4.55
CA MET A 55 16.22 14.87 -3.37
C MET A 55 16.27 13.36 -3.11
N PRO A 56 15.93 12.89 -1.90
CA PRO A 56 15.75 11.46 -1.64
C PRO A 56 14.77 10.84 -2.63
N GLY A 57 15.04 9.61 -3.05
CA GLY A 57 14.12 8.88 -3.93
C GLY A 57 12.79 8.58 -3.25
N GLY A 58 11.72 8.60 -4.02
CA GLY A 58 10.37 8.29 -3.51
C GLY A 58 10.27 6.86 -2.96
N VAL A 59 9.50 6.71 -1.89
CA VAL A 59 9.13 5.41 -1.31
C VAL A 59 7.63 5.24 -1.48
N ASP A 60 7.22 4.27 -2.29
CA ASP A 60 5.83 3.87 -2.39
C ASP A 60 5.57 2.73 -1.41
N MET A 61 4.88 3.03 -0.32
CA MET A 61 4.62 2.05 0.73
C MET A 61 3.35 1.23 0.49
N HIS A 62 2.59 1.52 -0.56
CA HIS A 62 1.37 0.79 -0.90
C HIS A 62 1.19 0.73 -2.42
N SER A 63 1.74 -0.31 -3.01
CA SER A 63 1.61 -0.60 -4.44
C SER A 63 1.13 -2.05 -4.66
N HIS A 64 0.80 -2.37 -5.90
CA HIS A 64 0.46 -3.74 -6.32
C HIS A 64 1.32 -4.13 -7.51
N ILE A 65 2.52 -4.62 -7.26
CA ILE A 65 3.55 -4.84 -8.29
C ILE A 65 3.88 -6.31 -8.56
N VAL A 66 3.59 -7.19 -7.63
CA VAL A 66 3.86 -8.64 -7.73
C VAL A 66 2.75 -9.49 -7.15
N GLY A 67 2.86 -10.79 -7.31
CA GLY A 67 1.99 -11.78 -6.68
C GLY A 67 0.73 -12.13 -7.47
N PRO A 68 -0.10 -13.04 -6.94
CA PRO A 68 -1.20 -13.66 -7.69
C PRO A 68 -2.26 -12.67 -8.15
N LYS A 69 -2.58 -11.66 -7.36
CA LYS A 69 -3.58 -10.63 -7.70
C LYS A 69 -3.15 -9.83 -8.91
N VAL A 70 -1.91 -9.37 -8.91
CA VAL A 70 -1.33 -8.58 -10.01
C VAL A 70 -1.25 -9.43 -11.27
N ASN A 71 -0.87 -10.70 -11.16
CA ASN A 71 -0.82 -11.63 -12.29
C ASN A 71 -2.20 -11.88 -12.91
N LEU A 72 -3.23 -11.97 -12.09
CA LEU A 72 -4.61 -12.06 -12.58
C LEU A 72 -5.08 -10.77 -13.21
N ALA A 73 -4.77 -9.62 -12.59
CA ALA A 73 -5.10 -8.30 -13.11
C ALA A 73 -4.51 -8.07 -14.51
N ARG A 74 -3.28 -8.51 -14.75
CA ARG A 74 -2.64 -8.49 -16.08
C ARG A 74 -3.44 -9.22 -17.15
N LYS A 75 -4.27 -10.20 -16.77
CA LYS A 75 -5.11 -10.97 -17.69
C LYS A 75 -6.50 -10.36 -17.89
N MET A 76 -6.89 -9.40 -17.06
CA MET A 76 -8.22 -8.79 -17.12
C MET A 76 -8.39 -7.78 -18.26
N ARG A 77 -7.29 -7.21 -18.78
CA ARG A 77 -7.30 -6.24 -19.89
C ARG A 77 -6.37 -6.66 -21.03
N PRO A 78 -6.65 -7.77 -21.73
CA PRO A 78 -5.81 -8.23 -22.83
C PRO A 78 -5.77 -7.25 -24.01
N GLU A 79 -6.80 -6.40 -24.15
CA GLU A 79 -6.88 -5.32 -25.14
C GLU A 79 -5.77 -4.30 -24.95
N GLU A 80 -5.45 -3.92 -23.73
CA GLU A 80 -4.39 -2.94 -23.47
C GLU A 80 -3.00 -3.42 -23.91
N LYS A 81 -2.77 -4.73 -23.87
CA LYS A 81 -1.52 -5.32 -24.37
C LYS A 81 -1.37 -5.26 -25.87
N ARG A 82 -2.48 -5.23 -26.60
CA ARG A 82 -2.51 -5.10 -28.06
C ARG A 82 -2.35 -3.66 -28.50
N GLU A 83 -2.87 -2.73 -27.73
CA GLU A 83 -2.86 -1.29 -28.01
C GLU A 83 -1.57 -0.62 -27.51
N ALA A 84 -0.91 -1.21 -26.51
CA ALA A 84 0.29 -0.66 -25.91
C ALA A 84 1.45 -0.62 -26.93
N PRO A 85 2.19 0.48 -27.02
CA PRO A 85 3.39 0.53 -27.84
C PRO A 85 4.39 -0.55 -27.35
N PRO A 86 5.05 -1.25 -28.27
CA PRO A 86 6.06 -2.24 -27.89
C PRO A 86 7.18 -1.57 -27.10
N LEU A 87 7.60 -2.20 -26.01
CA LEU A 87 8.82 -1.80 -25.34
C LEU A 87 10.01 -2.05 -26.27
N HIS A 88 10.78 -1.00 -26.53
CA HIS A 88 11.99 -1.14 -27.35
C HIS A 88 12.98 -2.05 -26.63
N HIS A 89 13.40 -3.11 -27.31
CA HIS A 89 14.50 -3.94 -26.86
C HIS A 89 15.82 -3.19 -26.98
N THR A 90 16.58 -3.17 -25.91
CA THR A 90 17.99 -2.78 -25.94
C THR A 90 18.80 -3.90 -25.29
N ASP A 91 20.12 -3.82 -25.37
CA ASP A 91 21.02 -4.77 -24.68
C ASP A 91 20.79 -4.80 -23.16
N ARG A 92 20.08 -3.82 -22.62
CA ARG A 92 19.79 -3.65 -21.18
C ARG A 92 18.31 -3.73 -20.82
N LEU A 93 17.43 -3.70 -21.80
CA LEU A 93 15.96 -3.66 -21.62
C LEU A 93 15.36 -4.94 -22.18
N ARG A 94 14.88 -5.80 -21.30
CA ARG A 94 14.12 -6.99 -21.69
C ARG A 94 12.74 -6.57 -22.21
N SER A 95 12.05 -7.49 -22.87
CA SER A 95 10.67 -7.28 -23.29
C SER A 95 9.73 -7.28 -22.10
N GLY A 96 8.73 -6.41 -22.13
CA GLY A 96 7.67 -6.36 -21.15
C GLY A 96 6.38 -5.85 -21.78
N THR A 97 5.28 -5.92 -21.07
CA THR A 97 4.01 -5.36 -21.48
C THR A 97 3.70 -4.10 -20.68
N MET A 98 3.24 -3.08 -21.38
CA MET A 98 2.69 -1.85 -20.81
C MET A 98 1.17 -2.01 -20.64
N GLY A 99 0.51 -0.99 -20.13
CA GLY A 99 -0.92 -0.95 -19.83
C GLY A 99 -1.16 -0.50 -18.40
N SER A 100 -2.42 -0.55 -17.95
CA SER A 100 -2.79 -0.18 -16.57
C SER A 100 -2.24 -1.17 -15.55
N VAL A 101 -1.92 -2.41 -15.96
CA VAL A 101 -1.21 -3.41 -15.14
C VAL A 101 -0.01 -3.93 -15.93
N PRO A 102 1.14 -3.26 -15.87
CA PRO A 102 2.33 -3.63 -16.64
C PRO A 102 2.98 -4.92 -16.13
N SER A 103 3.91 -5.47 -16.92
CA SER A 103 4.76 -6.56 -16.46
C SER A 103 5.68 -6.09 -15.32
N THR A 104 6.18 -7.03 -14.49
CA THR A 104 7.16 -6.76 -13.43
C THR A 104 8.33 -5.94 -13.94
N PHE A 105 8.84 -6.32 -15.10
CA PHE A 105 9.97 -5.65 -15.73
C PHE A 105 9.67 -4.19 -16.13
N ALA A 106 8.50 -3.95 -16.73
CA ALA A 106 8.07 -2.61 -17.10
C ALA A 106 7.77 -1.74 -15.89
N THR A 107 7.21 -2.33 -14.83
CA THR A 107 6.92 -1.65 -13.56
C THR A 107 8.17 -1.01 -12.97
N GLY A 108 9.28 -1.75 -12.87
CA GLY A 108 10.51 -1.19 -12.31
C GLY A 108 11.01 0.06 -13.04
N TYR A 109 10.96 0.07 -14.37
CA TYR A 109 11.35 1.25 -15.16
C TYR A 109 10.35 2.40 -15.04
N LYS A 110 9.04 2.12 -14.94
CA LYS A 110 8.04 3.17 -14.72
C LYS A 110 8.26 3.88 -13.38
N TYR A 111 8.43 3.12 -12.30
CA TYR A 111 8.69 3.67 -10.97
C TYR A 111 9.98 4.50 -10.95
N ALA A 112 11.07 3.97 -11.52
CA ALA A 112 12.33 4.71 -11.62
C ALA A 112 12.19 6.01 -12.43
N GLY A 113 11.40 5.98 -13.52
CA GLY A 113 11.11 7.16 -14.35
C GLY A 113 10.29 8.23 -13.61
N LEU A 114 9.52 7.84 -12.59
CA LEU A 114 8.76 8.74 -11.72
C LEU A 114 9.57 9.22 -10.49
N GLY A 115 10.81 8.76 -10.34
CA GLY A 115 11.67 9.14 -9.21
C GLY A 115 11.54 8.27 -7.97
N TYR A 116 10.79 7.18 -8.02
CA TYR A 116 10.76 6.21 -6.92
C TYR A 116 12.01 5.33 -6.92
N THR A 117 12.52 5.07 -5.74
CA THR A 117 13.66 4.17 -5.52
C THR A 117 13.26 2.92 -4.74
N THR A 118 12.11 2.95 -4.08
CA THR A 118 11.62 1.84 -3.26
C THR A 118 10.10 1.69 -3.44
N ALA A 119 9.63 0.44 -3.54
CA ALA A 119 8.21 0.14 -3.59
C ALA A 119 7.88 -1.12 -2.76
N PHE A 120 6.74 -1.07 -2.05
CA PHE A 120 6.24 -2.18 -1.27
C PHE A 120 4.93 -2.70 -1.85
N ASP A 121 4.87 -4.01 -2.17
CA ASP A 121 3.59 -4.63 -2.48
C ASP A 121 2.74 -4.72 -1.21
N ALA A 122 1.54 -4.21 -1.30
CA ALA A 122 0.70 -3.98 -0.14
C ALA A 122 0.12 -5.25 0.49
N ALA A 123 0.11 -6.40 -0.23
CA ALA A 123 -0.71 -7.50 0.23
C ALA A 123 -0.37 -8.86 -0.40
N ILE A 124 0.65 -9.50 0.12
CA ILE A 124 1.06 -10.83 -0.34
C ILE A 124 0.53 -11.91 0.60
N PRO A 125 -0.24 -12.88 0.10
CA PRO A 125 -0.60 -14.07 0.86
C PRO A 125 0.65 -14.87 1.24
N PRO A 126 0.73 -15.43 2.45
CA PRO A 126 1.92 -16.17 2.90
C PRO A 126 2.36 -17.29 1.96
N LEU A 127 1.41 -18.03 1.40
CA LEU A 127 1.69 -19.12 0.46
C LEU A 127 2.32 -18.65 -0.86
N SER A 128 2.15 -17.38 -1.22
CA SER A 128 2.69 -16.78 -2.44
C SER A 128 3.99 -16.01 -2.22
N ALA A 129 4.53 -15.99 -1.00
CA ALA A 129 5.72 -15.21 -0.65
C ALA A 129 6.93 -15.55 -1.53
N ARG A 130 7.20 -16.83 -1.76
CA ARG A 130 8.30 -17.27 -2.64
C ARG A 130 8.12 -16.74 -4.06
N HIS A 131 6.94 -16.89 -4.64
CA HIS A 131 6.62 -16.40 -5.97
C HIS A 131 6.81 -14.87 -6.08
N ALA A 132 6.36 -14.11 -5.07
CA ALA A 132 6.56 -12.67 -5.02
C ALA A 132 8.04 -12.29 -5.02
N HIS A 133 8.89 -13.00 -4.29
CA HIS A 133 10.34 -12.77 -4.32
C HIS A 133 10.98 -13.09 -5.68
N GLU A 134 10.51 -14.12 -6.37
CA GLU A 134 10.95 -14.45 -7.73
C GLU A 134 10.58 -13.31 -8.71
N GLU A 135 9.37 -12.76 -8.61
CA GLU A 135 8.94 -11.61 -9.41
C GLU A 135 9.70 -10.31 -9.05
N PHE A 136 10.05 -10.12 -7.77
CA PHE A 136 10.92 -9.01 -7.38
C PHE A 136 12.30 -9.09 -8.00
N ALA A 137 12.86 -10.29 -8.18
CA ALA A 137 14.13 -10.46 -8.88
C ALA A 137 14.03 -10.01 -10.34
N ASP A 138 12.85 -10.08 -10.94
CA ASP A 138 12.57 -9.61 -12.31
C ASP A 138 12.19 -8.12 -12.41
N THR A 139 11.95 -7.44 -11.28
CA THR A 139 11.59 -6.01 -11.24
C THR A 139 12.85 -5.17 -11.08
N PRO A 140 13.32 -4.46 -12.12
CA PRO A 140 14.58 -3.72 -12.08
C PRO A 140 14.46 -2.37 -11.38
N CYS A 141 15.59 -1.76 -11.04
CA CYS A 141 15.76 -0.35 -10.65
C CYS A 141 15.12 0.07 -9.31
N LEU A 142 14.57 -0.85 -8.55
CA LEU A 142 13.90 -0.56 -7.27
C LEU A 142 14.43 -1.43 -6.13
N ASP A 143 14.47 -0.89 -4.94
CA ASP A 143 14.40 -1.67 -3.71
C ASP A 143 12.94 -2.09 -3.47
N LYS A 144 12.72 -3.31 -3.00
CA LYS A 144 11.39 -3.90 -2.95
C LYS A 144 11.16 -4.71 -1.69
N GLY A 145 9.93 -4.64 -1.21
CA GLY A 145 9.44 -5.45 -0.11
C GLY A 145 7.94 -5.71 -0.24
N PHE A 146 7.36 -6.45 0.69
CA PHE A 146 5.92 -6.64 0.75
C PHE A 146 5.41 -6.79 2.18
N PHE A 147 4.13 -6.50 2.35
CA PHE A 147 3.38 -6.77 3.57
C PHE A 147 2.70 -8.12 3.48
N VAL A 148 2.72 -8.88 4.59
CA VAL A 148 2.17 -10.24 4.66
C VAL A 148 0.73 -10.20 5.16
N LEU A 149 -0.20 -10.75 4.39
CA LEU A 149 -1.61 -10.84 4.78
C LEU A 149 -1.79 -11.70 6.03
N MET A 150 -2.48 -11.15 7.02
CA MET A 150 -2.74 -11.79 8.31
C MET A 150 -4.18 -11.60 8.83
N GLY A 151 -4.94 -10.65 8.26
CA GLY A 151 -6.26 -10.23 8.80
C GLY A 151 -7.35 -11.30 8.76
N ASN A 152 -7.16 -12.35 7.98
CA ASN A 152 -8.09 -13.47 7.84
C ASN A 152 -7.36 -14.82 8.00
N ASN A 153 -6.21 -14.82 8.67
CA ASN A 153 -5.44 -16.03 8.92
C ASN A 153 -6.11 -16.88 9.99
N HIS A 154 -6.34 -18.14 9.66
CA HIS A 154 -7.09 -19.08 10.52
C HIS A 154 -6.39 -19.36 11.84
N TYR A 155 -5.06 -19.43 11.86
CA TYR A 155 -4.32 -19.62 13.10
C TYR A 155 -4.43 -18.41 14.02
N ILE A 156 -4.28 -17.20 13.46
CA ILE A 156 -4.43 -15.94 14.19
C ILE A 156 -5.81 -15.85 14.85
N MET A 157 -6.87 -16.08 14.07
CA MET A 157 -8.24 -16.04 14.59
C MET A 157 -8.47 -17.08 15.69
N ARG A 158 -7.92 -18.29 15.56
CA ARG A 158 -8.02 -19.33 16.60
C ARG A 158 -7.23 -18.97 17.85
N ALA A 159 -6.03 -18.38 17.72
CA ALA A 159 -5.23 -17.94 18.86
C ALA A 159 -5.94 -16.80 19.62
N LEU A 160 -6.58 -15.88 18.91
CA LEU A 160 -7.40 -14.82 19.50
C LEU A 160 -8.62 -15.39 20.24
N HIS A 161 -9.36 -16.30 19.61
CA HIS A 161 -10.51 -16.96 20.26
C HIS A 161 -10.12 -17.69 21.56
N ARG A 162 -8.94 -18.32 21.58
CA ARG A 162 -8.42 -19.02 22.76
C ARG A 162 -7.74 -18.13 23.78
N ASN A 163 -7.63 -16.83 23.48
CA ASN A 163 -6.90 -15.86 24.31
C ASN A 163 -5.43 -16.29 24.57
N GLU A 164 -4.72 -16.63 23.49
CA GLU A 164 -3.33 -17.09 23.49
C GLU A 164 -2.39 -16.01 22.88
N PRO A 165 -2.15 -14.87 23.57
CA PRO A 165 -1.41 -13.73 22.98
C PRO A 165 0.06 -14.05 22.66
N GLU A 166 0.74 -14.88 23.47
CA GLU A 166 2.12 -15.29 23.19
C GLU A 166 2.21 -16.20 21.96
N CYS A 167 1.23 -17.09 21.76
CA CYS A 167 1.14 -17.89 20.55
C CYS A 167 0.89 -17.01 19.31
N LEU A 168 0.01 -16.04 19.43
CA LEU A 168 -0.26 -15.06 18.38
C LEU A 168 1.00 -14.30 18.00
N LYS A 169 1.69 -13.71 18.97
CA LYS A 169 2.93 -12.94 18.76
C LYS A 169 4.03 -13.82 18.14
N GLY A 170 4.24 -15.02 18.68
CA GLY A 170 5.20 -15.97 18.14
C GLY A 170 4.89 -16.34 16.67
N PHE A 171 3.62 -16.55 16.35
CA PHE A 171 3.20 -16.87 14.98
C PHE A 171 3.39 -15.69 14.02
N VAL A 172 3.05 -14.46 14.42
CA VAL A 172 3.27 -13.25 13.60
C VAL A 172 4.76 -13.10 13.27
N GLY A 173 5.64 -13.21 14.28
CA GLY A 173 7.08 -13.13 14.08
C GLY A 173 7.63 -14.26 13.19
N TRP A 174 7.18 -15.50 13.42
CA TRP A 174 7.55 -16.63 12.59
C TRP A 174 7.12 -16.48 11.14
N LEU A 175 5.87 -16.04 10.90
CA LEU A 175 5.32 -15.90 9.56
C LEU A 175 6.07 -14.82 8.76
N LEU A 176 6.35 -13.67 9.38
CA LEU A 176 7.14 -12.60 8.76
C LEU A 176 8.56 -13.08 8.41
N SER A 177 9.21 -13.76 9.34
CA SER A 177 10.56 -14.30 9.11
C SER A 177 10.60 -15.34 7.99
N THR A 178 9.61 -16.25 7.96
CA THR A 178 9.54 -17.32 6.96
C THR A 178 9.21 -16.77 5.58
N ALA A 179 8.25 -15.85 5.49
CA ALA A 179 7.87 -15.16 4.25
C ALA A 179 8.91 -14.13 3.80
N LYS A 180 9.83 -13.72 4.68
CA LYS A 180 10.73 -12.57 4.48
C LYS A 180 9.93 -11.30 4.13
N GLY A 181 8.79 -11.13 4.80
CA GLY A 181 7.93 -9.97 4.67
C GLY A 181 8.35 -8.83 5.57
N TYR A 182 7.91 -7.61 5.24
CA TYR A 182 8.33 -6.41 5.95
C TYR A 182 7.52 -6.15 7.23
N ALA A 183 6.18 -6.26 7.12
CA ALA A 183 5.26 -6.10 8.26
C ALA A 183 3.92 -6.81 7.99
N PRO A 184 3.05 -6.94 9.01
CA PRO A 184 1.72 -7.51 8.83
C PRO A 184 0.80 -6.60 8.03
N LYS A 185 -0.07 -7.21 7.22
CA LYS A 185 -1.18 -6.56 6.50
C LYS A 185 -2.50 -7.13 6.95
N LEU A 186 -3.44 -6.27 7.28
CA LEU A 186 -4.84 -6.62 7.44
C LEU A 186 -5.63 -6.12 6.23
N VAL A 187 -6.51 -6.94 5.68
CA VAL A 187 -7.47 -6.56 4.62
C VAL A 187 -8.83 -7.06 5.05
N ASN A 188 -9.77 -6.14 5.22
CA ASN A 188 -11.14 -6.45 5.63
C ASN A 188 -11.14 -7.54 6.73
N PRO A 189 -10.57 -7.23 7.94
CA PRO A 189 -10.32 -8.24 8.97
C PRO A 189 -11.58 -9.03 9.31
N GLY A 190 -11.49 -10.37 9.22
CA GLY A 190 -12.63 -11.27 9.40
C GLY A 190 -13.65 -11.27 8.26
N GLY A 191 -13.80 -10.16 7.53
CA GLY A 191 -14.81 -10.02 6.48
C GLY A 191 -14.55 -10.90 5.26
N VAL A 192 -13.30 -11.20 4.94
CA VAL A 192 -12.95 -12.12 3.85
C VAL A 192 -13.44 -13.54 4.14
N GLU A 193 -13.35 -14.01 5.38
CA GLU A 193 -13.85 -15.35 5.75
C GLU A 193 -15.38 -15.40 5.77
N VAL A 194 -16.04 -14.31 6.18
CA VAL A 194 -17.51 -14.21 6.06
C VAL A 194 -17.93 -14.26 4.60
N TRP A 195 -17.23 -13.53 3.72
CA TRP A 195 -17.49 -13.57 2.27
C TRP A 195 -17.35 -14.98 1.68
N LYS A 196 -16.27 -15.68 2.02
CA LYS A 196 -16.04 -17.05 1.54
C LYS A 196 -17.11 -18.01 2.00
N GLY A 197 -17.57 -17.87 3.24
CA GLY A 197 -18.55 -18.75 3.83
C GLY A 197 -20.00 -18.52 3.36
N THR A 198 -20.39 -17.28 3.19
CA THR A 198 -21.80 -16.89 3.03
C THR A 198 -22.07 -15.91 1.88
N ALA A 199 -21.03 -15.42 1.19
CA ALA A 199 -21.08 -14.26 0.30
C ALA A 199 -21.60 -12.98 1.00
N GLY A 200 -21.50 -12.93 2.33
CA GLY A 200 -21.84 -11.79 3.17
C GLY A 200 -20.68 -10.81 3.36
N ASN A 201 -20.91 -9.82 4.19
CA ASN A 201 -19.88 -8.88 4.61
C ASN A 201 -20.03 -8.58 6.12
N ILE A 202 -18.99 -8.03 6.71
CA ILE A 202 -19.00 -7.46 8.06
C ILE A 202 -19.25 -5.96 7.95
N HIS A 203 -20.19 -5.46 8.74
CA HIS A 203 -20.59 -4.04 8.74
C HIS A 203 -20.07 -3.28 9.96
N GLY A 204 -19.72 -3.97 11.04
CA GLY A 204 -19.19 -3.36 12.27
C GLY A 204 -18.05 -4.17 12.88
N LEU A 205 -17.18 -3.47 13.62
CA LEU A 205 -16.00 -4.11 14.22
C LEU A 205 -16.33 -5.13 15.31
N ASP A 206 -17.52 -5.10 15.86
CA ASP A 206 -17.96 -6.00 16.94
C ASP A 206 -18.86 -7.15 16.43
N GLU A 207 -19.08 -7.23 15.12
CA GLU A 207 -19.73 -8.39 14.53
C GLU A 207 -18.83 -9.62 14.61
N VAL A 208 -19.43 -10.76 14.94
CA VAL A 208 -18.69 -12.00 15.12
C VAL A 208 -18.48 -12.70 13.78
N VAL A 209 -17.24 -13.09 13.52
CA VAL A 209 -16.91 -14.06 12.45
C VAL A 209 -17.27 -15.44 12.98
N GLU A 210 -18.46 -15.92 12.66
CA GLU A 210 -19.08 -17.11 13.28
C GLU A 210 -18.18 -18.36 13.24
N ALA A 211 -17.47 -18.59 12.14
CA ALA A 211 -16.60 -19.75 11.98
C ALA A 211 -15.40 -19.77 12.95
N TYR A 212 -15.06 -18.62 13.54
CA TYR A 212 -13.89 -18.45 14.41
C TYR A 212 -14.21 -17.85 15.78
N HIS A 213 -15.44 -17.37 16.00
CA HIS A 213 -15.90 -16.72 17.22
C HIS A 213 -15.00 -15.55 17.66
N VAL A 214 -14.58 -14.75 16.71
CA VAL A 214 -13.77 -13.53 16.91
C VAL A 214 -14.40 -12.36 16.17
N THR A 215 -14.06 -11.15 16.59
CA THR A 215 -14.52 -9.92 15.94
C THR A 215 -13.37 -9.24 15.17
N PRO A 216 -13.66 -8.40 14.17
CA PRO A 216 -12.67 -7.53 13.55
C PRO A 216 -11.85 -6.72 14.55
N ARG A 217 -12.50 -6.19 15.59
CA ARG A 217 -11.83 -5.45 16.67
C ARG A 217 -10.76 -6.29 17.34
N GLN A 218 -11.06 -7.53 17.69
CA GLN A 218 -10.06 -8.44 18.29
C GLN A 218 -8.91 -8.75 17.34
N ILE A 219 -9.18 -8.91 16.03
CA ILE A 219 -8.13 -9.15 15.03
C ILE A 219 -7.22 -7.92 14.93
N VAL A 220 -7.79 -6.73 14.77
CA VAL A 220 -7.02 -5.48 14.67
C VAL A 220 -6.18 -5.26 15.93
N ALA A 221 -6.80 -5.28 17.12
CA ALA A 221 -6.11 -5.07 18.38
C ALA A 221 -4.99 -6.08 18.61
N GLY A 222 -5.28 -7.38 18.46
CA GLY A 222 -4.33 -8.45 18.77
C GLY A 222 -3.12 -8.47 17.82
N VAL A 223 -3.34 -8.32 16.51
CA VAL A 223 -2.23 -8.30 15.55
C VAL A 223 -1.40 -7.02 15.71
N THR A 224 -2.04 -5.88 15.98
CA THR A 224 -1.32 -4.62 16.19
C THR A 224 -0.50 -4.65 17.46
N GLN A 225 -1.05 -5.16 18.57
CA GLN A 225 -0.31 -5.37 19.80
C GLN A 225 0.90 -6.28 19.57
N ALA A 226 0.71 -7.44 18.94
CA ALA A 226 1.80 -8.38 18.64
C ALA A 226 2.92 -7.74 17.81
N ALA A 227 2.56 -6.96 16.78
CA ALA A 227 3.52 -6.26 15.95
C ALA A 227 4.32 -5.20 16.71
N ASN A 228 3.67 -4.45 17.60
CA ASN A 228 4.35 -3.46 18.45
C ASN A 228 5.27 -4.12 19.47
N GLU A 229 4.86 -5.21 20.11
CA GLU A 229 5.70 -5.97 21.05
C GLU A 229 6.90 -6.61 20.38
N LEU A 230 6.81 -6.99 19.11
CA LEU A 230 7.94 -7.47 18.30
C LEU A 230 8.89 -6.34 17.88
N GLY A 231 8.54 -5.07 18.10
CA GLY A 231 9.37 -3.94 17.73
C GLY A 231 9.57 -3.78 16.23
N LEU A 232 8.58 -4.13 15.43
CA LEU A 232 8.68 -4.07 13.97
C LEU A 232 8.94 -2.64 13.48
N PRO A 233 9.76 -2.45 12.42
CA PRO A 233 10.09 -1.11 11.92
C PRO A 233 8.87 -0.38 11.36
N HIS A 234 7.98 -1.08 10.66
CA HIS A 234 6.69 -0.56 10.17
C HIS A 234 5.54 -1.13 11.02
N PRO A 235 4.53 -0.32 11.36
CA PRO A 235 3.34 -0.80 12.07
C PRO A 235 2.50 -1.74 11.20
N VAL A 236 1.44 -2.30 11.76
CA VAL A 236 0.46 -3.05 10.98
C VAL A 236 -0.16 -2.15 9.92
N HIS A 237 -0.19 -2.63 8.69
CA HIS A 237 -0.71 -1.93 7.51
C HIS A 237 -2.18 -2.33 7.31
N ILE A 238 -3.14 -1.42 7.57
CA ILE A 238 -4.54 -1.77 7.78
C ILE A 238 -5.43 -1.23 6.67
N HIS A 239 -6.04 -2.13 5.89
CA HIS A 239 -7.20 -1.91 5.07
C HIS A 239 -8.43 -2.33 5.90
N ALA A 240 -9.16 -1.36 6.42
CA ALA A 240 -10.29 -1.58 7.32
C ALA A 240 -11.49 -2.24 6.62
N ASN A 241 -12.49 -2.65 7.41
CA ASN A 241 -13.75 -3.12 6.87
C ASN A 241 -14.51 -1.97 6.16
N ASN A 242 -15.44 -2.29 5.29
CA ASN A 242 -16.34 -1.37 4.58
C ASN A 242 -15.65 -0.37 3.63
N LEU A 243 -14.48 -0.70 3.09
CA LEU A 243 -13.81 0.15 2.09
C LEU A 243 -14.78 0.50 0.95
N GLY A 244 -14.82 1.77 0.60
CA GLY A 244 -15.59 2.27 -0.55
C GLY A 244 -17.08 2.48 -0.29
N LEU A 245 -17.63 2.06 0.85
CA LEU A 245 -19.05 2.19 1.16
C LEU A 245 -19.40 3.55 1.76
N PRO A 246 -20.58 4.13 1.44
CA PRO A 246 -21.07 5.33 2.12
C PRO A 246 -21.12 5.15 3.64
N GLY A 247 -20.72 6.16 4.39
CA GLY A 247 -20.74 6.12 5.86
C GLY A 247 -19.60 5.33 6.51
N ASN A 248 -18.65 4.82 5.76
CA ASN A 248 -17.58 3.96 6.28
C ASN A 248 -16.57 4.68 7.22
N TRP A 249 -16.61 6.00 7.28
CA TRP A 249 -15.74 6.76 8.19
C TRP A 249 -15.90 6.35 9.65
N THR A 250 -17.11 5.91 10.06
CA THR A 250 -17.36 5.44 11.42
C THR A 250 -16.60 4.14 11.70
N THR A 251 -16.64 3.19 10.76
CA THR A 251 -15.86 1.94 10.84
C THR A 251 -14.36 2.23 10.86
N THR A 252 -13.92 3.21 10.09
CA THR A 252 -12.51 3.65 10.05
C THR A 252 -12.07 4.22 11.40
N LEU A 253 -12.87 5.09 12.00
CA LEU A 253 -12.60 5.66 13.31
C LEU A 253 -12.54 4.57 14.39
N GLU A 254 -13.50 3.64 14.38
CA GLU A 254 -13.49 2.50 15.29
C GLU A 254 -12.29 1.57 15.08
N THR A 255 -11.80 1.43 13.84
CA THR A 255 -10.58 0.67 13.56
C THR A 255 -9.36 1.36 14.19
N MET A 256 -9.23 2.67 14.07
CA MET A 256 -8.15 3.42 14.74
C MET A 256 -8.23 3.31 16.25
N ARG A 257 -9.43 3.39 16.83
CA ARG A 257 -9.66 3.18 18.28
C ARG A 257 -9.32 1.76 18.74
N ALA A 258 -9.48 0.75 17.88
CA ALA A 258 -9.18 -0.63 18.23
C ALA A 258 -7.68 -0.89 18.48
N PHE A 259 -6.80 -0.07 17.98
CA PHE A 259 -5.36 -0.16 18.24
C PHE A 259 -4.79 1.03 19.05
N GLU A 260 -5.64 1.82 19.69
CA GLU A 260 -5.22 2.96 20.51
C GLU A 260 -4.14 2.56 21.53
N GLY A 261 -3.05 3.36 21.60
CA GLY A 261 -1.88 3.05 22.40
C GLY A 261 -0.82 2.19 21.70
N PHE A 262 -1.08 1.74 20.48
CA PHE A 262 -0.13 1.02 19.62
C PHE A 262 0.01 1.74 18.29
N ARG A 263 1.16 1.59 17.63
CA ARG A 263 1.35 2.14 16.29
C ARG A 263 0.54 1.36 15.26
N GLY A 264 -0.24 2.07 14.44
CA GLY A 264 -1.00 1.52 13.33
C GLY A 264 -0.91 2.41 12.09
N HIS A 265 -1.03 1.82 10.91
CA HIS A 265 -1.01 2.52 9.63
C HIS A 265 -2.28 2.23 8.84
N MET A 266 -3.09 3.27 8.61
CA MET A 266 -4.32 3.16 7.81
C MET A 266 -4.02 3.42 6.34
N THR A 267 -4.27 2.44 5.49
CA THR A 267 -3.88 2.51 4.07
C THR A 267 -4.97 3.12 3.20
N HIS A 268 -4.57 3.72 2.06
CA HIS A 268 -5.49 4.32 1.07
C HIS A 268 -6.71 4.95 1.75
N ILE A 269 -6.41 5.75 2.77
CA ILE A 269 -7.40 6.27 3.75
C ILE A 269 -8.53 7.05 3.08
N GLN A 270 -8.33 7.62 1.90
CA GLN A 270 -9.35 8.36 1.17
C GLN A 270 -10.57 7.48 0.83
N PHE A 271 -10.40 6.17 0.62
CA PHE A 271 -11.49 5.25 0.37
C PHE A 271 -12.21 4.79 1.65
N HIS A 272 -11.70 5.20 2.79
CA HIS A 272 -12.23 4.95 4.14
C HIS A 272 -12.81 6.20 4.81
N SER A 273 -12.97 7.31 4.07
CA SER A 273 -13.31 8.63 4.63
C SER A 273 -14.66 9.15 4.17
N TYR A 274 -15.60 8.26 3.86
CA TYR A 274 -16.88 8.66 3.32
C TYR A 274 -17.94 8.82 4.41
N GLY A 275 -18.63 9.98 4.36
CA GLY A 275 -19.94 10.18 4.97
C GLY A 275 -21.05 9.65 4.06
N GLY A 276 -22.29 9.84 4.48
CA GLY A 276 -23.48 9.42 3.77
C GLY A 276 -24.14 8.18 4.36
N GLY A 277 -25.26 7.79 3.79
CA GLY A 277 -26.01 6.60 4.20
C GLY A 277 -25.76 5.41 3.28
N PRO A 278 -25.88 4.17 3.78
CA PRO A 278 -25.57 2.97 3.01
C PRO A 278 -26.48 2.75 1.79
N ASP A 279 -27.68 3.33 1.81
CA ASP A 279 -28.70 3.14 0.77
C ASP A 279 -28.81 4.30 -0.21
N ASP A 280 -27.96 5.33 -0.06
CA ASP A 280 -28.01 6.55 -0.90
C ASP A 280 -26.61 6.93 -1.40
N GLU A 281 -26.28 6.47 -2.60
CA GLU A 281 -25.01 6.80 -3.25
C GLU A 281 -24.85 8.30 -3.53
N THR A 282 -25.94 9.09 -3.53
CA THR A 282 -25.88 10.53 -3.72
C THR A 282 -25.51 11.29 -2.45
N SER A 283 -25.56 10.62 -1.30
CA SER A 283 -25.21 11.18 0.01
C SER A 283 -23.72 11.14 0.32
N PHE A 284 -22.88 10.60 -0.57
CA PHE A 284 -21.43 10.60 -0.38
C PHE A 284 -20.91 12.00 -0.06
N SER A 285 -20.11 12.10 0.97
CA SER A 285 -19.46 13.34 1.42
C SER A 285 -18.11 13.04 2.03
N SER A 286 -17.26 14.04 2.19
CA SER A 286 -16.02 13.89 2.95
C SER A 286 -16.27 13.86 4.45
N LYS A 287 -15.53 13.00 5.14
CA LYS A 287 -15.41 12.93 6.60
C LYS A 287 -13.94 12.99 7.03
N VAL A 288 -13.10 13.53 6.18
CA VAL A 288 -11.69 13.77 6.49
C VAL A 288 -11.51 14.68 7.70
N PRO A 289 -12.27 15.78 7.89
CA PRO A 289 -12.08 16.63 9.06
C PRO A 289 -12.17 15.86 10.39
N GLU A 290 -13.18 15.01 10.56
CA GLU A 290 -13.38 14.22 11.76
C GLU A 290 -12.30 13.16 11.96
N LEU A 291 -11.85 12.52 10.87
CA LEU A 291 -10.80 11.50 10.93
C LEU A 291 -9.41 12.11 11.14
N ALA A 292 -9.13 13.23 10.47
CA ALA A 292 -7.86 13.95 10.62
C ALA A 292 -7.70 14.54 12.02
N GLU A 293 -8.79 15.04 12.64
CA GLU A 293 -8.80 15.45 14.05
C GLU A 293 -8.32 14.31 14.96
N TYR A 294 -8.86 13.10 14.75
CA TYR A 294 -8.42 11.93 15.51
C TYR A 294 -6.95 11.61 15.27
N VAL A 295 -6.51 11.58 13.99
CA VAL A 295 -5.10 11.33 13.64
C VAL A 295 -4.20 12.38 14.27
N ASN A 296 -4.55 13.67 14.24
CA ASN A 296 -3.76 14.74 14.83
C ASN A 296 -3.62 14.60 16.34
N ALA A 297 -4.67 14.13 17.03
CA ALA A 297 -4.66 13.86 18.47
C ALA A 297 -3.85 12.61 18.87
N HIS A 298 -3.69 11.62 17.96
CA HIS A 298 -3.09 10.31 18.25
C HIS A 298 -1.84 10.08 17.39
N ARG A 299 -0.66 10.35 17.97
CA ARG A 299 0.62 10.31 17.24
C ARG A 299 1.04 8.92 16.75
N ASP A 300 0.44 7.88 17.28
CA ASP A 300 0.71 6.48 16.89
C ASP A 300 0.01 6.07 15.58
N VAL A 301 -0.86 6.92 15.05
CA VAL A 301 -1.58 6.69 13.79
C VAL A 301 -0.86 7.39 12.63
N THR A 302 -0.57 6.62 11.58
CA THR A 302 -0.10 7.14 10.29
C THR A 302 -1.04 6.70 9.19
N VAL A 303 -1.07 7.43 8.08
CA VAL A 303 -1.95 7.15 6.95
C VAL A 303 -1.22 7.23 5.62
N ASP A 304 -1.69 6.51 4.61
CA ASP A 304 -1.36 6.79 3.23
C ASP A 304 -2.59 7.09 2.38
N VAL A 305 -2.37 7.87 1.35
CA VAL A 305 -3.38 8.23 0.35
C VAL A 305 -2.97 7.58 -0.96
N GLY A 306 -3.74 6.62 -1.43
CA GLY A 306 -3.64 6.06 -2.77
C GLY A 306 -4.34 6.99 -3.77
N GLN A 307 -3.67 8.07 -4.15
CA GLN A 307 -4.29 9.17 -4.88
C GLN A 307 -4.95 8.73 -6.18
N VAL A 308 -6.24 9.03 -6.31
CA VAL A 308 -7.01 8.75 -7.53
C VAL A 308 -6.46 9.54 -8.71
N LEU A 309 -6.17 8.84 -9.80
CA LEU A 309 -5.84 9.41 -11.10
C LEU A 309 -6.95 9.06 -12.07
N PHE A 310 -7.46 10.06 -12.83
CA PHE A 310 -8.51 9.81 -13.79
C PHE A 310 -7.99 9.01 -14.98
N GLY A 311 -8.63 7.89 -15.26
CA GLY A 311 -8.23 6.95 -16.31
C GLY A 311 -8.58 5.50 -16.00
N LYS A 312 -8.14 4.63 -16.89
CA LYS A 312 -8.33 3.18 -16.76
C LYS A 312 -7.41 2.62 -15.67
N THR A 313 -7.99 1.80 -14.80
CA THR A 313 -7.26 1.08 -13.76
C THR A 313 -7.87 -0.29 -13.51
N THR A 314 -7.25 -1.08 -12.66
CA THR A 314 -7.78 -2.39 -12.24
C THR A 314 -7.66 -2.48 -10.74
N SER A 315 -8.79 -2.59 -10.05
CA SER A 315 -8.80 -2.86 -8.61
C SER A 315 -8.17 -4.23 -8.33
N MET A 316 -7.26 -4.29 -7.36
CA MET A 316 -6.54 -5.49 -6.96
C MET A 316 -6.57 -5.65 -5.45
N THR A 317 -7.76 -5.63 -4.90
CA THR A 317 -7.95 -5.79 -3.45
C THR A 317 -8.03 -7.25 -3.03
N GLY A 318 -7.63 -7.56 -1.80
CA GLY A 318 -7.95 -8.81 -1.11
C GLY A 318 -9.37 -8.84 -0.53
N ASP A 319 -10.20 -7.87 -0.88
CA ASP A 319 -11.57 -7.68 -0.39
C ASP A 319 -12.57 -8.17 -1.44
N GLY A 320 -13.09 -9.39 -1.25
CA GLY A 320 -14.08 -10.00 -2.16
C GLY A 320 -15.38 -9.21 -2.25
N PRO A 321 -16.00 -8.79 -1.13
CA PRO A 321 -17.18 -7.93 -1.12
C PRO A 321 -17.01 -6.67 -1.95
N LEU A 322 -15.90 -5.95 -1.76
CA LEU A 322 -15.62 -4.73 -2.53
C LEU A 322 -15.48 -5.03 -4.02
N GLY A 323 -14.69 -6.04 -4.39
CA GLY A 323 -14.50 -6.42 -5.80
C GLY A 323 -15.81 -6.75 -6.48
N TYR A 324 -16.72 -7.47 -5.81
CA TYR A 324 -18.05 -7.75 -6.30
C TYR A 324 -18.89 -6.47 -6.46
N TYR A 325 -18.91 -5.60 -5.46
CA TYR A 325 -19.61 -4.32 -5.50
C TYR A 325 -19.13 -3.45 -6.67
N LEU A 326 -17.84 -3.28 -6.83
CA LEU A 326 -17.26 -2.52 -7.95
C LEU A 326 -17.67 -3.11 -9.30
N SER A 327 -17.70 -4.43 -9.44
CA SER A 327 -18.12 -5.07 -10.69
C SER A 327 -19.55 -4.72 -11.07
N ARG A 328 -20.44 -4.58 -10.08
CA ARG A 328 -21.84 -4.18 -10.29
C ARG A 328 -21.97 -2.71 -10.65
N VAL A 329 -21.28 -1.83 -9.93
CA VAL A 329 -21.30 -0.37 -10.17
C VAL A 329 -20.74 -0.03 -11.54
N TYR A 330 -19.57 -0.56 -11.88
CA TYR A 330 -18.92 -0.31 -13.17
C TYR A 330 -19.42 -1.21 -14.31
N ARG A 331 -20.32 -2.16 -14.04
CA ARG A 331 -20.78 -3.17 -15.00
C ARG A 331 -19.61 -3.85 -15.72
N SER A 332 -18.59 -4.14 -14.97
CA SER A 332 -17.34 -4.71 -15.48
C SER A 332 -17.21 -6.18 -15.12
N LYS A 333 -16.32 -6.89 -15.84
CA LYS A 333 -15.88 -8.22 -15.46
C LYS A 333 -15.14 -8.15 -14.13
N TRP A 334 -15.22 -9.21 -13.35
CA TRP A 334 -14.46 -9.35 -12.13
C TRP A 334 -13.99 -10.77 -11.92
N PHE A 335 -12.99 -10.90 -11.07
CA PHE A 335 -12.46 -12.19 -10.66
C PHE A 335 -12.38 -12.25 -9.14
N SER A 336 -12.87 -13.35 -8.56
CA SER A 336 -12.69 -13.68 -7.16
C SER A 336 -11.98 -15.01 -7.07
N SER A 337 -10.93 -15.09 -6.25
CA SER A 337 -10.22 -16.31 -5.95
C SER A 337 -10.34 -16.61 -4.47
N ASP A 338 -10.97 -17.70 -4.15
CA ASP A 338 -11.12 -18.20 -2.78
C ASP A 338 -10.11 -19.31 -2.47
N THR A 339 -9.09 -19.48 -3.33
CA THR A 339 -8.14 -20.58 -3.23
C THR A 339 -7.07 -20.39 -2.17
N GLU A 340 -6.86 -19.15 -1.68
CA GLU A 340 -5.89 -18.84 -0.65
C GLU A 340 -6.58 -18.49 0.67
N MET A 341 -6.08 -19.04 1.78
CA MET A 341 -6.72 -18.92 3.10
C MET A 341 -6.88 -17.47 3.56
N GLU A 342 -5.89 -16.60 3.28
CA GLU A 342 -5.92 -15.21 3.77
C GLU A 342 -6.39 -14.19 2.73
N ALA A 343 -6.70 -14.62 1.52
CA ALA A 343 -7.08 -13.71 0.46
C ALA A 343 -8.45 -14.05 -0.12
N GLY A 344 -9.42 -13.18 0.07
CA GLY A 344 -10.48 -12.99 -0.91
C GLY A 344 -9.89 -12.15 -2.03
N CYS A 345 -10.14 -12.48 -3.29
CA CYS A 345 -9.61 -11.73 -4.41
C CYS A 345 -10.71 -10.93 -5.10
N GLY A 346 -10.65 -9.62 -5.01
CA GLY A 346 -11.51 -8.72 -5.77
C GLY A 346 -10.71 -8.03 -6.86
N ILE A 347 -10.69 -8.58 -8.07
CA ILE A 347 -10.03 -7.97 -9.22
C ILE A 347 -11.12 -7.51 -10.19
N CYS A 348 -11.18 -6.21 -10.43
CA CYS A 348 -12.18 -5.59 -11.27
C CYS A 348 -11.57 -4.46 -12.09
N PRO A 349 -11.60 -4.51 -13.44
CA PRO A 349 -11.25 -3.37 -14.27
C PRO A 349 -12.25 -2.24 -14.08
N ILE A 350 -11.76 -1.07 -13.76
CA ILE A 350 -12.56 0.16 -13.55
C ILE A 350 -11.98 1.31 -14.34
N GLU A 351 -12.70 2.42 -14.40
CA GLU A 351 -12.23 3.66 -14.98
C GLU A 351 -12.67 4.83 -14.10
N TYR A 352 -11.70 5.54 -13.53
CA TYR A 352 -11.98 6.79 -12.82
C TYR A 352 -12.24 7.92 -13.83
N LYS A 353 -13.37 8.59 -13.67
CA LYS A 353 -13.82 9.67 -14.57
C LYS A 353 -13.96 10.97 -13.81
N ASP A 354 -13.37 12.03 -14.33
CA ASP A 354 -13.46 13.38 -13.79
C ASP A 354 -14.91 13.91 -13.74
N LYS A 355 -15.78 13.41 -14.62
CA LYS A 355 -17.21 13.73 -14.66
C LYS A 355 -18.06 12.93 -13.67
N SER A 356 -17.50 11.94 -13.01
CA SER A 356 -18.17 11.20 -11.95
C SER A 356 -18.05 11.96 -10.64
N LEU A 357 -19.19 12.32 -10.04
CA LEU A 357 -19.21 13.01 -8.74
C LEU A 357 -18.44 12.22 -7.68
N ILE A 358 -18.63 10.90 -7.63
CA ILE A 358 -17.95 10.03 -6.66
C ILE A 358 -16.45 10.04 -6.90
N ASN A 359 -15.98 9.89 -8.15
CA ASN A 359 -14.53 9.86 -8.41
C ASN A 359 -13.87 11.22 -8.17
N SER A 360 -14.55 12.33 -8.48
CA SER A 360 -14.07 13.68 -8.15
C SER A 360 -14.03 13.92 -6.65
N LEU A 361 -15.01 13.41 -5.89
CA LEU A 361 -15.00 13.45 -4.44
C LEU A 361 -13.86 12.64 -3.86
N GLN A 362 -13.61 11.43 -4.38
CA GLN A 362 -12.49 10.58 -3.96
C GLN A 362 -11.14 11.29 -4.16
N TRP A 363 -10.99 11.99 -5.28
CA TRP A 363 -9.81 12.80 -5.56
C TRP A 363 -9.66 13.94 -4.56
N ALA A 364 -10.75 14.67 -4.28
CA ALA A 364 -10.77 15.77 -3.33
C ALA A 364 -10.47 15.32 -1.90
N ILE A 365 -11.06 14.21 -1.46
CA ILE A 365 -10.81 13.59 -0.16
C ILE A 365 -9.32 13.26 0.00
N GLY A 366 -8.67 12.73 -1.03
CA GLY A 366 -7.23 12.50 -0.99
C GLY A 366 -6.44 13.78 -0.75
N LEU A 367 -6.81 14.88 -1.41
CA LEU A 367 -6.19 16.18 -1.20
C LEU A 367 -6.43 16.73 0.21
N GLU A 368 -7.64 16.59 0.75
CA GLU A 368 -7.98 17.03 2.11
C GLU A 368 -7.08 16.37 3.17
N TRP A 369 -6.74 15.09 3.02
CA TRP A 369 -5.83 14.40 3.92
C TRP A 369 -4.45 15.06 4.00
N TYR A 370 -3.88 15.49 2.87
CA TYR A 370 -2.60 16.19 2.85
C TYR A 370 -2.68 17.59 3.49
N LEU A 371 -3.86 18.21 3.48
CA LEU A 371 -4.05 19.56 4.01
C LEU A 371 -4.44 19.59 5.49
N LEU A 372 -5.06 18.52 6.02
CA LEU A 372 -5.65 18.50 7.36
C LEU A 372 -4.84 17.70 8.39
N VAL A 373 -3.85 16.93 7.97
CA VAL A 373 -2.91 16.31 8.91
C VAL A 373 -1.80 17.30 9.23
N ASP A 374 -1.68 17.67 10.51
CA ASP A 374 -0.77 18.71 10.98
C ASP A 374 0.72 18.36 10.76
N ASP A 375 1.05 17.08 10.94
CA ASP A 375 2.41 16.58 10.77
C ASP A 375 2.54 15.84 9.42
N PRO A 376 3.18 16.46 8.40
CA PRO A 376 3.30 15.88 7.07
C PRO A 376 4.07 14.55 7.04
N TRP A 377 4.84 14.23 8.09
CA TRP A 377 5.52 12.93 8.22
C TRP A 377 4.59 11.78 8.56
N ARG A 378 3.32 12.05 8.85
CA ARG A 378 2.32 11.04 9.17
C ARG A 378 1.30 10.77 8.06
N VAL A 379 1.40 11.50 6.95
CA VAL A 379 0.61 11.24 5.76
C VAL A 379 1.54 11.00 4.58
N ALA A 380 1.46 9.84 3.96
CA ALA A 380 2.27 9.49 2.80
C ALA A 380 1.41 9.44 1.53
N MET A 381 2.05 9.68 0.39
CA MET A 381 1.45 9.36 -0.91
C MET A 381 1.84 7.93 -1.29
N SER A 382 0.86 7.16 -1.72
CA SER A 382 1.04 5.83 -2.31
C SER A 382 0.35 5.76 -3.67
N THR A 383 0.65 4.74 -4.45
CA THR A 383 -0.03 4.58 -5.73
C THR A 383 -1.30 3.74 -5.60
N ASP A 384 -1.33 2.76 -4.72
CA ASP A 384 -2.35 1.71 -4.64
C ASP A 384 -2.57 1.01 -6.01
N HIS A 385 -1.57 1.10 -6.87
CA HIS A 385 -1.57 0.59 -8.25
C HIS A 385 -0.23 -0.03 -8.63
N PRO A 386 -0.20 -0.81 -9.75
CA PRO A 386 1.06 -1.30 -10.29
C PRO A 386 1.89 -0.20 -10.92
#